data_074d4ce906dd636d00e80d4d2b8586de
#
_entry.id   074d4ce906dd636d00e80d4d2b8586de
#
_cell.length_a   1.000
_cell.length_b   1.000
_cell.length_c   1.000
_cell.angle_alpha   90.00
_cell.angle_beta   90.00
_cell.angle_gamma   90.00
#
_symmetry.space_group_name_H-M   'P 1'
#
loop_
_entity.id
_entity.type
_entity.pdbx_description
1 polymer ?
#
loop_
_entity_poly.entity_id
_entity_poly.type
_entity_poly.pdbx_seq_one_letter_code
_entity_poly.pdbx_strand_id
1 'polypeptide(L)' 'MLDRHHTPQVLCRAAIGYALHEDPSKLVADAAANLWPWSNEFWKPKDHLRNLVRAGALIAAAIDRLQKEGEV' A
#
# COMPACT_ATOMS: atom_id res chain seq x y z
N MET A 1 -11.00 17.98 3.99
CA MET A 1 -9.55 18.11 3.82
C MET A 1 -8.92 16.75 3.63
N LEU A 2 -8.06 16.57 2.65
CA LEU A 2 -7.38 15.30 2.44
C LEU A 2 -6.25 15.13 3.45
N ASP A 3 -6.23 13.96 4.08
CA ASP A 3 -5.12 13.57 4.93
C ASP A 3 -3.94 13.22 4.04
N ARG A 4 -2.83 13.97 4.15
CA ARG A 4 -1.66 13.74 3.30
C ARG A 4 -1.02 12.37 3.52
N HIS A 5 -1.33 11.70 4.65
CA HIS A 5 -0.83 10.35 4.91
C HIS A 5 -1.64 9.25 4.23
N HIS A 6 -2.77 9.62 3.64
CA HIS A 6 -3.71 8.67 3.04
C HIS A 6 -4.19 9.12 1.66
N THR A 7 -3.33 9.81 0.90
CA THR A 7 -3.65 10.13 -0.48
C THR A 7 -3.67 8.86 -1.32
N PRO A 8 -4.34 8.85 -2.48
CA PRO A 8 -4.34 7.65 -3.34
C PRO A 8 -2.94 7.15 -3.66
N GLN A 9 -1.98 8.03 -3.92
CA GLN A 9 -0.61 7.64 -4.24
C GLN A 9 0.07 6.96 -3.06
N VAL A 10 -0.12 7.48 -1.86
CA VAL A 10 0.44 6.90 -0.65
C VAL A 10 -0.14 5.53 -0.37
N LEU A 11 -1.46 5.38 -0.54
CA LEU A 11 -2.12 4.09 -0.36
C LEU A 11 -1.63 3.06 -1.37
N CYS A 12 -1.39 3.48 -2.62
CA CYS A 12 -0.84 2.59 -3.64
C CYS A 12 0.57 2.11 -3.30
N ARG A 13 1.42 3.01 -2.80
CA ARG A 13 2.78 2.63 -2.39
C ARG A 13 2.75 1.59 -1.28
N ALA A 14 1.90 1.80 -0.28
CA ALA A 14 1.75 0.84 0.81
C ALA A 14 1.24 -0.51 0.29
N ALA A 15 0.27 -0.47 -0.64
CA ALA A 15 -0.27 -1.69 -1.23
C ALA A 15 0.81 -2.49 -1.96
N ILE A 16 1.65 -1.80 -2.75
CA ILE A 16 2.74 -2.47 -3.48
C ILE A 16 3.72 -3.12 -2.50
N GLY A 17 4.04 -2.43 -1.41
CA GLY A 17 4.91 -2.98 -0.38
C GLY A 17 4.40 -4.30 0.15
N TYR A 18 3.11 -4.37 0.50
CA TYR A 18 2.51 -5.62 0.97
C TYR A 18 2.39 -6.66 -0.13
N ALA A 19 1.97 -6.26 -1.33
CA ALA A 19 1.72 -7.20 -2.42
C ALA A 19 3.00 -7.91 -2.86
N LEU A 20 4.13 -7.22 -2.87
CA LEU A 20 5.39 -7.75 -3.37
C LEU A 20 6.36 -8.19 -2.27
N HIS A 21 5.92 -8.18 -1.01
CA HIS A 21 6.79 -8.57 0.11
C HIS A 21 7.35 -9.99 -0.05
N GLU A 22 6.54 -10.90 -0.58
CA GLU A 22 6.92 -12.31 -0.75
C GLU A 22 7.44 -12.64 -2.15
N ASP A 23 7.76 -11.63 -2.97
CA ASP A 23 8.27 -11.88 -4.31
C ASP A 23 9.56 -12.69 -4.23
N PRO A 24 9.71 -13.74 -5.04
CA PRO A 24 10.93 -14.57 -5.03
C PRO A 24 12.19 -13.81 -5.45
N SER A 25 12.05 -12.70 -6.17
CA SER A 25 13.19 -11.84 -6.49
C SER A 25 13.48 -10.93 -5.30
N LYS A 26 14.66 -11.08 -4.71
CA LYS A 26 15.06 -10.20 -3.62
C LYS A 26 15.10 -8.74 -4.06
N LEU A 27 15.52 -8.49 -5.29
CA LEU A 27 15.57 -7.13 -5.84
C LEU A 27 14.18 -6.50 -5.86
N VAL A 28 13.17 -7.24 -6.31
CA VAL A 28 11.78 -6.75 -6.36
C VAL A 28 11.25 -6.55 -4.96
N ALA A 29 11.44 -7.50 -4.05
CA ALA A 29 10.95 -7.39 -2.67
C ALA A 29 11.59 -6.19 -1.95
N ASP A 30 12.89 -5.98 -2.14
CA ASP A 30 13.59 -4.86 -1.51
C ASP A 30 13.10 -3.53 -2.07
N ALA A 31 12.90 -3.44 -3.39
CA ALA A 31 12.39 -2.23 -4.01
C ALA A 31 10.98 -1.90 -3.50
N ALA A 32 10.13 -2.92 -3.35
CA ALA A 32 8.78 -2.74 -2.83
C ALA A 32 8.81 -2.25 -1.38
N ALA A 33 9.70 -2.80 -0.56
CA ALA A 33 9.84 -2.38 0.83
C ALA A 33 10.25 -0.91 0.93
N ASN A 34 11.07 -0.44 0.01
CA ASN A 34 11.50 0.96 -0.02
C ASN A 34 10.38 1.93 -0.40
N LEU A 35 9.27 1.43 -0.91
CA LEU A 35 8.12 2.27 -1.25
C LEU A 35 7.20 2.52 -0.05
N TRP A 36 7.46 1.87 1.09
CA TRP A 36 6.64 2.05 2.28
C TRP A 36 6.64 3.53 2.68
N PRO A 37 5.46 4.18 2.65
CA PRO A 37 5.39 5.64 2.79
C PRO A 37 5.35 6.12 4.23
N TRP A 38 5.18 5.21 5.18
CA TRP A 38 5.05 5.58 6.59
C TRP A 38 6.24 5.09 7.40
N SER A 39 6.25 5.40 8.69
CA SER A 39 7.29 4.96 9.59
C SER A 39 7.41 3.43 9.61
N ASN A 40 8.63 2.92 9.74
CA ASN A 40 8.89 1.48 9.77
C ASN A 40 8.16 0.76 10.91
N GLU A 41 7.80 1.46 11.97
CA GLU A 41 7.05 0.85 13.06
C GLU A 41 5.65 0.40 12.64
N PHE A 42 5.12 0.96 11.56
CA PHE A 42 3.82 0.56 11.01
C PHE A 42 3.94 -0.52 9.93
N TRP A 43 5.16 -0.90 9.56
CA TRP A 43 5.42 -1.95 8.58
C TRP A 43 5.32 -3.30 9.27
N LYS A 44 4.20 -3.98 9.10
CA LYS A 44 3.92 -5.24 9.80
C LYS A 44 3.44 -6.31 8.83
N PRO A 45 4.32 -6.77 7.94
CA PRO A 45 3.93 -7.83 7.01
C PRO A 45 3.60 -9.12 7.77
N LYS A 46 2.64 -9.84 7.26
CA LYS A 46 2.19 -11.13 7.78
C LYS A 46 2.49 -12.21 6.74
N ASP A 47 1.73 -13.30 6.73
CA ASP A 47 1.83 -14.29 5.68
C ASP A 47 1.35 -13.69 4.34
N HIS A 48 1.70 -14.36 3.26
CA HIS A 48 1.44 -13.85 1.91
C HIS A 48 -0.03 -13.54 1.66
N LEU A 49 -0.92 -14.44 2.08
CA LEU A 49 -2.36 -14.22 1.89
C LEU A 49 -2.83 -12.95 2.58
N ARG A 50 -2.44 -12.76 3.83
CA ARG A 50 -2.85 -11.58 4.59
C ARG A 50 -2.26 -10.31 4.00
N ASN A 51 -1.03 -10.38 3.52
CA ASN A 51 -0.41 -9.23 2.85
C ASN A 51 -1.17 -8.84 1.60
N LEU A 52 -1.64 -9.82 0.82
CA LEU A 52 -2.44 -9.56 -0.37
C LEU A 52 -3.80 -8.97 0.00
N VAL A 53 -4.43 -9.45 1.06
CA VAL A 53 -5.70 -8.88 1.53
C VAL A 53 -5.49 -7.41 1.93
N ARG A 54 -4.42 -7.10 2.64
CA ARG A 54 -4.11 -5.72 3.00
C ARG A 54 -3.84 -4.86 1.78
N ALA A 55 -3.08 -5.39 0.82
CA ALA A 55 -2.82 -4.67 -0.42
C ALA A 55 -4.13 -4.35 -1.14
N GLY A 56 -5.03 -5.33 -1.21
CA GLY A 56 -6.34 -5.14 -1.82
C GLY A 56 -7.16 -4.07 -1.11
N ALA A 57 -7.16 -4.09 0.22
CA ALA A 57 -7.88 -3.10 1.02
C ALA A 57 -7.33 -1.69 0.80
N LEU A 58 -6.00 -1.55 0.70
CA LEU A 58 -5.38 -0.26 0.46
C LEU A 58 -5.70 0.27 -0.94
N ILE A 59 -5.73 -0.62 -1.94
CA ILE A 59 -6.10 -0.25 -3.30
C ILE A 59 -7.58 0.16 -3.33
N ALA A 60 -8.45 -0.58 -2.65
CA ALA A 60 -9.87 -0.22 -2.57
C ALA A 60 -10.04 1.15 -1.92
N ALA A 61 -9.27 1.45 -0.88
CA ALA A 61 -9.31 2.77 -0.24
C ALA A 61 -8.83 3.87 -1.19
N ALA A 62 -7.81 3.59 -2.01
CA ALA A 62 -7.34 4.56 -3.01
C ALA A 62 -8.42 4.85 -4.05
N ILE A 63 -9.10 3.81 -4.52
CA ILE A 63 -10.20 3.95 -5.48
C ILE A 63 -11.32 4.79 -4.85
N ASP A 64 -11.69 4.48 -3.63
CA ASP A 64 -12.75 5.21 -2.91
C ASP A 64 -12.40 6.70 -2.79
N ARG A 65 -11.15 7.02 -2.47
CA ARG A 65 -10.68 8.41 -2.39
C ARG A 65 -10.83 9.13 -3.72
N LEU A 66 -10.40 8.47 -4.82
CA LEU A 66 -10.49 9.06 -6.15
C LEU A 66 -11.94 9.28 -6.57
N GLN A 67 -12.83 8.35 -6.23
CA GLN A 67 -14.25 8.49 -6.54
C GLN A 67 -14.85 9.66 -5.77
N LYS A 68 -14.52 9.82 -4.50
CA LYS A 68 -15.02 10.93 -3.70
C LYS A 68 -14.53 12.27 -4.21
N GLU A 69 -13.28 12.34 -4.63
CA GLU A 69 -12.73 13.55 -5.21
C GLU A 69 -13.44 13.92 -6.52
N GLY A 70 -13.82 12.90 -7.30
CA GLY A 70 -14.51 13.11 -8.55
C GLY A 70 -15.98 13.53 -8.41
N GLU A 71 -16.55 13.36 -7.22
CA GLU A 71 -17.95 13.70 -6.95
C GLU A 71 -18.16 15.18 -6.62
N VAL A 72 -17.12 15.94 -6.49
CA VAL A 72 -17.20 17.35 -6.09
C VAL A 72 -17.86 18.23 -7.15
#